data_ce6a7d686c3d89c76322857311c4b6b9
#
_entry.id   ce6a7d686c3d89c76322857311c4b6b9
#
_cell.length_a   1.000
_cell.length_b   1.000
_cell.length_c   1.000
_cell.angle_alpha   90.00
_cell.angle_beta   90.00
_cell.angle_gamma   90.00
#
_symmetry.space_group_name_H-M   'P 1'
#
loop_
_entity.id
_entity.type
_entity.pdbx_description
1 polymer ?
#
loop_
_entity_poly.entity_id
_entity_poly.type
_entity_poly.pdbx_seq_one_letter_code
_entity_poly.pdbx_strand_id
1 'polypeptide(L)'
;MDGSRDGGSRFSASATLVPLMLLTSSLVMAMAWLGHLRFKEELSLLAATSLAWLLVLPEYALNIKALRMGYGIYLAAQMAAFRLCAGVVWVALVSRYVLGEALTTQKLIGFGVMMVAMILVGSKRPSGVDEANGASH
;
A
#
# COMPACT_ATOMS: atom_id res chain seq x y z
N MET A 1 10.50 -14.63 34.56
CA MET A 1 9.69 -15.59 33.78
C MET A 1 8.61 -14.92 32.92
N ASP A 2 8.72 -13.64 32.66
CA ASP A 2 7.68 -12.88 31.96
C ASP A 2 8.02 -12.53 30.49
N GLY A 3 9.10 -13.07 29.98
CA GLY A 3 9.59 -12.74 28.63
C GLY A 3 8.84 -13.40 27.47
N SER A 4 8.02 -14.42 27.72
CA SER A 4 7.34 -15.16 26.64
C SER A 4 5.96 -14.57 26.25
N ARG A 5 5.37 -13.78 27.13
CA ARG A 5 4.07 -13.12 26.87
C ARG A 5 4.20 -11.84 26.06
N ASP A 6 5.30 -11.11 26.23
CA ASP A 6 5.57 -9.87 25.48
C ASP A 6 5.89 -10.10 24.01
N GLY A 7 6.53 -11.20 23.66
CA GLY A 7 6.83 -11.53 22.27
C GLY A 7 5.58 -11.78 21.43
N GLY A 8 4.61 -12.51 21.99
CA GLY A 8 3.36 -12.83 21.30
C GLY A 8 2.46 -11.59 21.09
N SER A 9 2.38 -10.70 22.07
CA SER A 9 1.58 -9.49 21.97
C SER A 9 2.15 -8.48 20.97
N ARG A 10 3.46 -8.32 20.93
CA ARG A 10 4.15 -7.45 19.95
C ARG A 10 4.03 -7.98 18.53
N PHE A 11 4.17 -9.30 18.36
CA PHE A 11 3.99 -9.94 17.05
C PHE A 11 2.56 -9.75 16.53
N SER A 12 1.56 -9.97 17.37
CA SER A 12 0.15 -9.78 17.03
C SER A 12 -0.18 -8.31 16.73
N ALA A 13 0.36 -7.38 17.53
CA ALA A 13 0.19 -5.95 17.30
C ALA A 13 0.83 -5.50 15.99
N SER A 14 2.03 -5.98 15.67
CA SER A 14 2.70 -5.67 14.40
C SER A 14 1.96 -6.27 13.21
N ALA A 15 1.42 -7.47 13.33
CA ALA A 15 0.64 -8.12 12.28
C ALA A 15 -0.61 -7.34 11.89
N THR A 16 -1.23 -6.62 12.84
CA THR A 16 -2.37 -5.73 12.57
C THR A 16 -1.94 -4.34 12.15
N LEU A 17 -0.87 -3.82 12.76
CA LEU A 17 -0.40 -2.46 12.52
C LEU A 17 0.17 -2.27 11.11
N VAL A 18 0.90 -3.25 10.59
CA VAL A 18 1.52 -3.18 9.25
C VAL A 18 0.49 -2.98 8.14
N PRO A 19 -0.60 -3.78 8.02
CA PRO A 19 -1.64 -3.53 7.04
C PRO A 19 -2.29 -2.15 7.17
N LEU A 20 -2.54 -1.68 8.39
CA LEU A 20 -3.11 -0.36 8.64
C LEU A 20 -2.17 0.76 8.19
N MET A 21 -0.88 0.64 8.46
CA MET A 21 0.14 1.60 8.02
C MET A 21 0.22 1.64 6.48
N LEU A 22 0.20 0.47 5.82
CA LEU A 22 0.22 0.38 4.37
C LEU A 22 -1.07 0.95 3.74
N LEU A 23 -2.22 0.72 4.37
CA LEU A 23 -3.49 1.27 3.93
C LEU A 23 -3.49 2.80 4.02
N THR A 24 -3.04 3.35 5.14
CA THR A 24 -2.92 4.81 5.35
C THR A 24 -1.91 5.43 4.38
N SER A 25 -0.75 4.80 4.20
CA SER A 25 0.26 5.20 3.23
C SER A 25 -0.31 5.26 1.80
N SER A 26 -1.08 4.25 1.41
CA SER A 26 -1.71 4.21 0.08
C SER A 26 -2.76 5.31 -0.11
N LEU A 27 -3.50 5.68 0.95
CA LEU A 27 -4.43 6.81 0.91
C LEU A 27 -3.70 8.13 0.70
N VAL A 28 -2.64 8.39 1.48
CA VAL A 28 -1.85 9.61 1.36
C VAL A 28 -1.22 9.72 -0.03
N MET A 29 -0.72 8.61 -0.57
CA MET A 29 -0.19 8.56 -1.93
C MET A 29 -1.26 8.87 -2.97
N ALA A 30 -2.46 8.30 -2.86
CA ALA A 30 -3.58 8.58 -3.76
C ALA A 30 -3.98 10.07 -3.72
N MET A 31 -3.99 10.67 -2.53
CA MET A 31 -4.26 12.10 -2.36
C MET A 31 -3.15 12.98 -2.94
N ALA A 32 -1.89 12.58 -2.76
CA ALA A 32 -0.74 13.30 -3.32
C ALA A 32 -0.76 13.30 -4.86
N TRP A 33 -1.18 12.20 -5.47
CA TRP A 33 -1.22 12.05 -6.92
C TRP A 33 -2.43 12.70 -7.57
N LEU A 34 -3.59 12.60 -6.97
CA LEU A 34 -4.86 13.00 -7.56
C LEU A 34 -5.45 14.27 -6.93
N GLY A 35 -5.13 14.53 -5.67
CA GLY A 35 -5.75 15.65 -4.94
C GLY A 35 -5.47 17.01 -5.56
N HIS A 36 -4.27 17.22 -6.10
CA HIS A 36 -3.93 18.48 -6.75
C HIS A 36 -4.70 18.73 -8.05
N LEU A 37 -5.20 17.67 -8.70
CA LEU A 37 -5.96 17.81 -9.96
C LEU A 37 -7.30 18.57 -9.77
N ARG A 38 -7.87 18.50 -8.58
CA ARG A 38 -9.07 19.28 -8.26
C ARG A 38 -8.83 20.78 -8.33
N PHE A 39 -7.62 21.21 -8.02
CA PHE A 39 -7.22 22.63 -7.96
C PHE A 39 -6.26 23.02 -9.11
N LYS A 40 -6.29 22.26 -10.21
CA LYS A 40 -5.34 22.46 -11.33
C LYS A 40 -5.39 23.85 -11.97
N GLU A 41 -6.51 24.53 -11.87
CA GLU A 41 -6.68 25.89 -12.42
C GLU A 41 -6.23 26.99 -11.45
N GLU A 42 -6.19 26.68 -10.16
CA GLU A 42 -5.81 27.61 -9.10
C GLU A 42 -4.34 27.48 -8.68
N LEU A 43 -3.78 26.28 -8.81
CA LEU A 43 -2.41 25.96 -8.41
C LEU A 43 -1.46 25.96 -9.61
N SER A 44 -0.38 26.73 -9.50
CA SER A 44 0.72 26.61 -10.47
C SER A 44 1.36 25.21 -10.38
N LEU A 45 1.98 24.77 -11.47
CA LEU A 45 2.67 23.47 -11.52
C LEU A 45 3.69 23.32 -10.39
N LEU A 46 4.44 24.38 -10.10
CA LEU A 46 5.44 24.37 -9.02
C LEU A 46 4.80 24.21 -7.65
N ALA A 47 3.70 24.93 -7.39
CA ALA A 47 2.96 24.81 -6.13
C ALA A 47 2.35 23.42 -5.95
N ALA A 48 1.73 22.87 -6.99
CA ALA A 48 1.16 21.54 -7.00
C ALA A 48 2.22 20.46 -6.73
N THR A 49 3.38 20.56 -7.41
CA THR A 49 4.50 19.63 -7.21
C THR A 49 5.07 19.71 -5.79
N SER A 50 5.26 20.93 -5.27
CA SER A 50 5.78 21.13 -3.90
C SER A 50 4.84 20.56 -2.85
N LEU A 51 3.53 20.77 -3.02
CA LEU A 51 2.51 20.25 -2.10
C LEU A 51 2.44 18.73 -2.15
N ALA A 52 2.44 18.14 -3.35
CA ALA A 52 2.49 16.68 -3.52
C ALA A 52 3.76 16.09 -2.88
N TRP A 53 4.90 16.73 -3.08
CA TRP A 53 6.17 16.30 -2.49
C TRP A 53 6.15 16.32 -0.96
N LEU A 54 5.55 17.36 -0.38
CA LEU A 54 5.39 17.50 1.06
C LEU A 54 4.53 16.36 1.65
N LEU A 55 3.51 15.91 0.92
CA LEU A 55 2.67 14.76 1.31
C LEU A 55 3.40 13.42 1.15
N VAL A 56 4.21 13.27 0.10
CA VAL A 56 4.94 12.03 -0.18
C VAL A 56 6.03 11.75 0.84
N LEU A 57 6.70 12.77 1.39
CA LEU A 57 7.77 12.58 2.36
C LEU A 57 7.34 11.79 3.61
N PRO A 58 6.30 12.21 4.37
CA PRO A 58 5.84 11.45 5.53
C PRO A 58 5.22 10.10 5.12
N GLU A 59 4.57 10.05 3.95
CA GLU A 59 4.05 8.80 3.38
C GLU A 59 5.17 7.79 3.15
N TYR A 60 6.24 8.21 2.50
CA TYR A 60 7.39 7.35 2.22
C TYR A 60 8.05 6.83 3.51
N ALA A 61 8.20 7.68 4.51
CA ALA A 61 8.71 7.29 5.82
C ALA A 61 7.81 6.24 6.49
N LEU A 62 6.50 6.44 6.44
CA LEU A 62 5.49 5.50 6.96
C LEU A 62 5.56 4.15 6.22
N ASN A 63 5.68 4.19 4.91
CA ASN A 63 5.79 3.01 4.06
C ASN A 63 7.06 2.20 4.36
N ILE A 64 8.21 2.87 4.44
CA ILE A 64 9.48 2.21 4.80
C ILE A 64 9.39 1.56 6.19
N LYS A 65 8.82 2.27 7.16
CA LYS A 65 8.62 1.73 8.51
C LYS A 65 7.72 0.48 8.49
N ALA A 66 6.61 0.54 7.78
CA ALA A 66 5.70 -0.59 7.62
C ALA A 66 6.39 -1.80 6.97
N LEU A 67 7.16 -1.58 5.91
CA LEU A 67 7.92 -2.64 5.23
C LEU A 67 8.97 -3.27 6.16
N ARG A 68 9.70 -2.46 6.92
CA ARG A 68 10.72 -2.97 7.86
C ARG A 68 10.11 -3.76 9.02
N MET A 69 8.97 -3.31 9.54
CA MET A 69 8.24 -4.03 10.59
C MET A 69 7.59 -5.30 10.07
N GLY A 70 7.10 -5.29 8.84
CA GLY A 70 6.39 -6.41 8.23
C GLY A 70 7.28 -7.49 7.64
N TYR A 71 8.55 -7.20 7.36
CA TYR A 71 9.45 -8.11 6.63
C TYR A 71 9.66 -9.47 7.32
N GLY A 72 9.60 -9.53 8.62
CA GLY A 72 9.68 -10.79 9.37
C GLY A 72 8.36 -11.56 9.49
N ILE A 73 7.24 -10.93 9.13
CA ILE A 73 5.88 -11.48 9.27
C ILE A 73 5.30 -11.84 7.90
N TYR A 74 5.51 -10.97 6.92
CA TYR A 74 4.99 -11.07 5.57
C TYR A 74 6.12 -11.11 4.55
N LEU A 75 5.87 -11.74 3.40
CA LEU A 75 6.77 -11.64 2.26
C LEU A 75 6.71 -10.23 1.64
N ALA A 76 7.83 -9.77 1.12
CA ALA A 76 7.89 -8.47 0.43
C ALA A 76 6.86 -8.37 -0.70
N ALA A 77 6.67 -9.45 -1.47
CA ALA A 77 5.67 -9.53 -2.53
C ALA A 77 4.23 -9.40 -2.01
N GLN A 78 3.94 -9.97 -0.83
CA GLN A 78 2.61 -9.86 -0.20
C GLN A 78 2.33 -8.43 0.26
N MET A 79 3.30 -7.76 0.86
CA MET A 79 3.19 -6.36 1.28
C MET A 79 3.03 -5.44 0.09
N ALA A 80 3.78 -5.67 -0.99
CA ALA A 80 3.66 -4.91 -2.24
C ALA A 80 2.29 -5.11 -2.88
N ALA A 81 1.79 -6.35 -2.98
CA ALA A 81 0.48 -6.66 -3.51
C ALA A 81 -0.64 -6.01 -2.68
N PHE A 82 -0.56 -6.09 -1.36
CA PHE A 82 -1.52 -5.43 -0.47
C PHE A 82 -1.55 -3.91 -0.67
N ARG A 83 -0.38 -3.29 -0.74
CA ARG A 83 -0.26 -1.84 -0.98
C ARG A 83 -0.84 -1.44 -2.33
N LEU A 84 -0.59 -2.21 -3.38
CA LEU A 84 -1.14 -1.95 -4.71
C LEU A 84 -2.65 -2.12 -4.74
N CYS A 85 -3.19 -3.15 -4.11
CA CYS A 85 -4.64 -3.32 -3.95
C CYS A 85 -5.28 -2.15 -3.19
N ALA A 86 -4.69 -1.76 -2.07
CA ALA A 86 -5.14 -0.60 -1.31
C ALA A 86 -5.07 0.68 -2.14
N GLY A 87 -3.99 0.85 -2.92
CA GLY A 87 -3.81 1.97 -3.84
C GLY A 87 -4.92 2.06 -4.89
N VAL A 88 -5.26 0.94 -5.52
CA VAL A 88 -6.35 0.87 -6.51
C VAL A 88 -7.70 1.28 -5.90
N VAL A 89 -8.01 0.78 -4.71
CA VAL A 89 -9.25 1.16 -3.99
C VAL A 89 -9.26 2.64 -3.67
N TRP A 90 -8.18 3.18 -3.11
CA TRP A 90 -8.09 4.60 -2.76
C TRP A 90 -8.13 5.51 -3.98
N VAL A 91 -7.47 5.14 -5.09
CA VAL A 91 -7.54 5.88 -6.36
C VAL A 91 -8.98 5.93 -6.85
N ALA A 92 -9.71 4.81 -6.82
CA ALA A 92 -11.11 4.78 -7.21
C ALA A 92 -11.99 5.68 -6.32
N LEU A 93 -11.78 5.65 -5.00
CA LEU A 93 -12.51 6.48 -4.05
C LEU A 93 -12.18 7.97 -4.21
N VAL A 94 -10.91 8.33 -4.33
CA VAL A 94 -10.46 9.71 -4.53
C VAL A 94 -10.98 10.25 -5.86
N SER A 95 -10.88 9.48 -6.92
CA SER A 95 -11.42 9.85 -8.24
C SER A 95 -12.93 10.13 -8.17
N ARG A 96 -13.67 9.29 -7.47
CA ARG A 96 -15.12 9.45 -7.32
C ARG A 96 -15.52 10.63 -6.46
N TYR A 97 -14.91 10.78 -5.27
CA TYR A 97 -15.35 11.73 -4.26
C TYR A 97 -14.64 13.08 -4.32
N VAL A 98 -13.37 13.10 -4.70
CA VAL A 98 -12.57 14.34 -4.77
C VAL A 98 -12.66 14.98 -6.15
N LEU A 99 -12.49 14.19 -7.20
CA LEU A 99 -12.54 14.66 -8.58
C LEU A 99 -13.95 14.69 -9.18
N GLY A 100 -14.90 13.99 -8.56
CA GLY A 100 -16.27 13.91 -9.07
C GLY A 100 -16.42 13.09 -10.36
N GLU A 101 -15.43 12.27 -10.70
CA GLU A 101 -15.47 11.44 -11.89
C GLU A 101 -16.51 10.32 -11.77
N ALA A 102 -17.23 10.03 -12.85
CA ALA A 102 -18.13 8.90 -12.92
C ALA A 102 -17.33 7.60 -13.00
N LEU A 103 -17.57 6.70 -12.03
CA LEU A 103 -17.08 5.32 -12.09
C LEU A 103 -17.97 4.53 -13.05
N THR A 104 -17.53 4.40 -14.29
CA THR A 104 -18.23 3.55 -15.26
C THR A 104 -18.05 2.08 -14.92
N THR A 105 -19.00 1.24 -15.33
CA THR A 105 -18.91 -0.22 -15.15
C THR A 105 -17.60 -0.80 -15.71
N GLN A 106 -17.13 -0.27 -16.82
CA GLN A 106 -15.87 -0.68 -17.43
C GLN A 106 -14.66 -0.39 -16.51
N LYS A 107 -14.61 0.79 -15.87
CA LYS A 107 -13.56 1.13 -14.89
C LYS A 107 -13.61 0.21 -13.67
N LEU A 108 -14.82 -0.09 -13.16
CA LEU A 108 -15.00 -1.01 -12.04
C LEU A 108 -14.54 -2.43 -12.36
N ILE A 109 -14.85 -2.93 -13.55
CA ILE A 109 -14.38 -4.24 -14.02
C ILE A 109 -12.84 -4.25 -14.12
N GLY A 110 -12.25 -3.20 -14.69
CA GLY A 110 -10.80 -3.06 -14.78
C GLY A 110 -10.13 -3.07 -13.42
N PHE A 111 -10.64 -2.34 -12.44
CA PHE A 111 -10.15 -2.35 -11.07
C PHE A 111 -10.30 -3.72 -10.41
N GLY A 112 -11.42 -4.40 -10.63
CA GLY A 112 -11.65 -5.77 -10.14
C GLY A 112 -10.63 -6.77 -10.69
N VAL A 113 -10.33 -6.71 -11.98
CA VAL A 113 -9.30 -7.55 -12.62
C VAL A 113 -7.91 -7.26 -12.05
N MET A 114 -7.56 -5.98 -11.87
CA MET A 114 -6.30 -5.60 -11.22
C MET A 114 -6.20 -6.15 -9.79
N MET A 115 -7.26 -6.05 -9.01
CA MET A 115 -7.32 -6.60 -7.65
C MET A 115 -7.09 -8.11 -7.63
N VAL A 116 -7.76 -8.86 -8.51
CA VAL A 116 -7.56 -10.31 -8.63
C VAL A 116 -6.12 -10.64 -8.99
N ALA A 117 -5.54 -9.94 -9.96
CA ALA A 117 -4.14 -10.13 -10.36
C ALA A 117 -3.17 -9.88 -9.19
N MET A 118 -3.39 -8.83 -8.40
CA MET A 118 -2.55 -8.52 -7.23
C MET A 118 -2.68 -9.55 -6.11
N ILE A 119 -3.89 -10.05 -5.87
CA ILE A 119 -4.14 -11.12 -4.90
C ILE A 119 -3.41 -12.40 -5.31
N LEU A 120 -3.45 -12.75 -6.60
CA LEU A 120 -2.72 -13.92 -7.13
C LEU A 120 -1.21 -13.78 -6.95
N VAL A 121 -0.65 -12.61 -7.20
CA VAL A 121 0.78 -12.32 -6.99
C VAL A 121 1.14 -12.44 -5.50
N GLY A 122 0.31 -11.90 -4.61
CA GLY A 122 0.55 -11.91 -3.17
C GLY A 122 0.34 -13.28 -2.51
N SER A 123 -0.46 -14.16 -3.11
CA SER A 123 -0.80 -15.46 -2.53
C SER A 123 0.20 -16.57 -2.84
N LYS A 124 1.00 -16.43 -3.91
CA LYS A 124 2.03 -17.43 -4.23
C LYS A 124 3.26 -17.23 -3.34
N ARG A 125 3.60 -18.24 -2.54
CA ARG A 125 4.94 -18.37 -1.97
C ARG A 125 5.93 -18.58 -3.12
N PRO A 126 7.06 -17.84 -3.16
CA PRO A 126 8.09 -18.15 -4.14
C PRO A 126 8.63 -19.56 -3.87
N SER A 127 8.33 -20.48 -4.77
CA SER A 127 8.77 -21.87 -4.71
C SER A 127 10.30 -22.05 -4.76
N GLY A 128 11.05 -20.98 -4.99
CA GLY A 128 12.51 -21.01 -5.05
C GLY A 128 13.24 -20.85 -3.71
N VAL A 129 12.54 -20.44 -2.65
CA VAL A 129 13.20 -20.21 -1.34
C VAL A 129 13.43 -21.51 -0.61
N ASP A 130 12.55 -22.49 -0.79
CA ASP A 130 12.70 -23.82 -0.17
C ASP A 130 13.79 -24.66 -0.85
N GLU A 131 14.01 -24.48 -2.18
CA GLU A 131 15.10 -25.14 -2.90
C GLU A 131 16.48 -24.56 -2.55
N ALA A 132 16.58 -23.24 -2.38
CA ALA A 132 17.85 -22.61 -2.00
C ALA A 132 18.29 -22.99 -0.57
N ASN A 133 17.36 -23.20 0.35
CA ASN A 133 17.66 -23.68 1.72
C ASN A 133 17.96 -25.18 1.78
N GLY A 134 17.40 -25.97 0.87
CA GLY A 134 17.68 -27.40 0.75
C GLY A 134 19.04 -27.70 0.13
N ALA A 135 19.57 -26.82 -0.69
CA ALA A 135 20.85 -27.01 -1.38
C ALA A 135 22.08 -26.61 -0.56
N SER A 136 21.91 -25.97 0.62
CA SER A 136 23.00 -25.56 1.50
C SER A 136 23.36 -26.57 2.58
N HIS A 137 22.75 -27.72 2.56
CA HIS A 137 23.03 -28.89 3.39
C HIS A 137 23.51 -30.06 2.52
#